data_d6875dca28ce73bf0390c4425987b389
#
_entry.id   d6875dca28ce73bf0390c4425987b389
#
_cell.length_a   1.000
_cell.length_b   1.000
_cell.length_c   1.000
_cell.angle_alpha   90.00
_cell.angle_beta   90.00
_cell.angle_gamma   90.00
#
_symmetry.space_group_name_H-M   'P 1'
#
loop_
_entity.id
_entity.type
_entity.pdbx_description
1 polymer ?
#
loop_
_entity_poly.entity_id
_entity_poly.type
_entity_poly.pdbx_seq_one_letter_code
_entity_poly.pdbx_strand_id
1 'polypeptide(L)'
;QSVSTERITEEFRKILTCGKPISPIFMEFSPIIAEIIPEITPCIGLDQENPYHKHDVYEHMLAVTDLCETDSFVIKMAALLHDIGKPKTKAFNDSKDHYSFYGHPEVSYEISIQVLSKDFRCTSMENDRIVNLVRYHDTEIVPTKPCVKRWLNKFGVDFMRDWLILKTADRDDHVYPNEYGVVGENYPTWYP
;
A
#
# COMPACT_ATOMS: atom_id res chain seq x y z
N GLN A 1 -0.48 -30.54 10.09
CA GLN A 1 0.82 -29.90 10.40
C GLN A 1 0.71 -28.43 10.03
N SER A 2 0.85 -27.52 10.99
CA SER A 2 0.93 -26.10 10.70
C SER A 2 2.24 -25.77 9.98
N VAL A 3 2.17 -24.95 8.93
CA VAL A 3 3.36 -24.39 8.26
C VAL A 3 3.99 -23.38 9.21
N SER A 4 5.33 -23.37 9.35
CA SER A 4 6.00 -22.39 10.21
C SER A 4 5.98 -20.99 9.60
N THR A 5 5.97 -19.98 10.45
CA THR A 5 5.99 -18.56 10.02
C THR A 5 7.25 -18.20 9.23
N GLU A 6 8.39 -18.85 9.53
CA GLU A 6 9.63 -18.70 8.76
C GLU A 6 9.43 -19.12 7.30
N ARG A 7 8.79 -20.29 7.10
CA ARG A 7 8.53 -20.81 5.76
C ARG A 7 7.52 -19.96 5.00
N ILE A 8 6.48 -19.49 5.68
CA ILE A 8 5.51 -18.53 5.10
C ILE A 8 6.26 -17.27 4.63
N THR A 9 7.11 -16.70 5.48
CA THR A 9 7.89 -15.51 5.15
C THR A 9 8.80 -15.73 3.94
N GLU A 10 9.50 -16.86 3.87
CA GLU A 10 10.37 -17.20 2.74
C GLU A 10 9.59 -17.32 1.42
N GLU A 11 8.43 -17.97 1.44
CA GLU A 11 7.62 -18.11 0.23
C GLU A 11 6.99 -16.76 -0.19
N PHE A 12 6.49 -15.96 0.75
CA PHE A 12 6.04 -14.60 0.44
C PHE A 12 7.17 -13.76 -0.16
N ARG A 13 8.36 -13.83 0.41
CA ARG A 13 9.54 -13.13 -0.13
C ARG A 13 9.80 -13.52 -1.58
N LYS A 14 9.83 -14.80 -1.90
CA LYS A 14 10.03 -15.31 -3.26
C LYS A 14 8.93 -14.81 -4.22
N ILE A 15 7.68 -14.88 -3.80
CA ILE A 15 6.55 -14.46 -4.63
C ILE A 15 6.60 -12.95 -4.89
N LEU A 16 6.75 -12.14 -3.85
CA LEU A 16 6.77 -10.68 -3.96
C LEU A 16 7.96 -10.14 -4.75
N THR A 17 9.08 -10.88 -4.80
CA THR A 17 10.31 -10.45 -5.49
C THR A 17 10.62 -11.23 -6.76
N CYS A 18 9.65 -12.00 -7.30
CA CYS A 18 9.88 -12.84 -8.49
C CYS A 18 9.96 -12.06 -9.83
N GLY A 19 9.75 -10.74 -9.81
CA GLY A 19 9.75 -9.89 -11.00
C GLY A 19 8.54 -10.08 -11.92
N LYS A 20 7.47 -10.70 -11.42
CA LYS A 20 6.20 -10.90 -12.14
C LYS A 20 5.06 -10.29 -11.35
N PRO A 21 3.96 -9.89 -12.03
CA PRO A 21 2.74 -9.46 -11.34
C PRO A 21 2.23 -10.53 -10.39
N ILE A 22 1.90 -10.13 -9.16
CA ILE A 22 1.34 -11.02 -8.14
C ILE A 22 -0.19 -11.02 -8.13
N SER A 23 -0.81 -9.96 -8.66
CA SER A 23 -2.27 -9.79 -8.65
C SER A 23 -3.04 -11.01 -9.13
N PRO A 24 -2.72 -11.66 -10.26
CA PRO A 24 -3.50 -12.80 -10.72
C PRO A 24 -3.48 -13.97 -9.74
N ILE A 25 -2.33 -14.24 -9.11
CA ILE A 25 -2.17 -15.32 -8.14
C ILE A 25 -2.86 -14.98 -6.83
N PHE A 26 -2.67 -13.77 -6.31
CA PHE A 26 -3.27 -13.36 -5.05
C PHE A 26 -4.79 -13.24 -5.14
N MET A 27 -5.33 -12.83 -6.29
CA MET A 27 -6.77 -12.86 -6.54
C MET A 27 -7.33 -14.27 -6.57
N GLU A 28 -6.71 -15.17 -7.34
CA GLU A 28 -7.15 -16.58 -7.45
C GLU A 28 -7.10 -17.31 -6.09
N PHE A 29 -6.03 -17.06 -5.31
CA PHE A 29 -5.81 -17.70 -4.01
C PHE A 29 -6.14 -16.78 -2.82
N SER A 30 -6.99 -15.78 -3.01
CA SER A 30 -7.37 -14.83 -1.94
C SER A 30 -7.85 -15.50 -0.65
N PRO A 31 -8.56 -16.65 -0.64
CA PRO A 31 -8.90 -17.34 0.61
C PRO A 31 -7.67 -17.86 1.36
N ILE A 32 -6.61 -18.28 0.65
CA ILE A 32 -5.36 -18.73 1.29
C ILE A 32 -4.58 -17.52 1.83
N ILE A 33 -4.56 -16.42 1.07
CA ILE A 33 -3.93 -15.17 1.54
C ILE A 33 -4.65 -14.67 2.81
N ALA A 34 -5.97 -14.70 2.84
CA ALA A 34 -6.78 -14.33 4.01
C ALA A 34 -6.59 -15.27 5.21
N GLU A 35 -6.24 -16.53 5.01
CA GLU A 35 -5.85 -17.45 6.10
C GLU A 35 -4.49 -17.08 6.70
N ILE A 36 -3.55 -16.60 5.85
CA ILE A 36 -2.20 -16.18 6.28
C ILE A 36 -2.24 -14.79 6.90
N ILE A 37 -2.99 -13.87 6.32
CA ILE A 37 -3.18 -12.48 6.79
C ILE A 37 -4.69 -12.23 6.96
N PRO A 38 -5.30 -12.66 8.09
CA PRO A 38 -6.74 -12.51 8.29
C PRO A 38 -7.25 -11.07 8.22
N GLU A 39 -6.38 -10.11 8.53
CA GLU A 39 -6.66 -8.68 8.50
C GLU A 39 -6.93 -8.14 7.08
N ILE A 40 -6.56 -8.90 6.05
CA ILE A 40 -6.85 -8.57 4.63
C ILE A 40 -8.31 -8.87 4.25
N THR A 41 -8.96 -9.79 4.95
CA THR A 41 -10.33 -10.24 4.63
C THR A 41 -11.33 -9.09 4.44
N PRO A 42 -11.39 -8.07 5.31
CA PRO A 42 -12.31 -6.96 5.12
C PRO A 42 -12.02 -6.06 3.91
N CYS A 43 -10.83 -6.17 3.31
CA CYS A 43 -10.45 -5.41 2.12
C CYS A 43 -10.98 -6.04 0.84
N ILE A 44 -11.20 -7.37 0.83
CA ILE A 44 -11.63 -8.13 -0.35
C ILE A 44 -13.08 -7.77 -0.66
N GLY A 45 -13.30 -7.23 -1.87
CA GLY A 45 -14.62 -6.80 -2.32
C GLY A 45 -15.12 -5.50 -1.67
N LEU A 46 -14.29 -4.78 -0.93
CA LEU A 46 -14.68 -3.48 -0.36
C LEU A 46 -14.58 -2.38 -1.42
N ASP A 47 -15.70 -2.08 -2.04
CA ASP A 47 -15.82 -0.94 -2.95
C ASP A 47 -15.47 0.36 -2.22
N GLN A 48 -14.63 1.18 -2.84
CA GLN A 48 -14.19 2.45 -2.26
C GLN A 48 -15.22 3.56 -2.44
N GLU A 49 -16.17 3.39 -3.38
CA GLU A 49 -17.29 4.30 -3.63
C GLU A 49 -16.85 5.77 -3.73
N ASN A 50 -15.75 5.99 -4.45
CA ASN A 50 -15.28 7.33 -4.77
C ASN A 50 -14.70 7.38 -6.19
N PRO A 51 -14.69 8.55 -6.84
CA PRO A 51 -14.37 8.66 -8.28
C PRO A 51 -12.89 8.47 -8.61
N TYR A 52 -12.01 8.34 -7.62
CA TYR A 52 -10.56 8.27 -7.81
C TYR A 52 -10.04 6.82 -7.86
N HIS A 53 -10.88 5.83 -7.54
CA HIS A 53 -10.50 4.43 -7.48
C HIS A 53 -11.35 3.59 -8.43
N LYS A 54 -10.70 2.80 -9.27
CA LYS A 54 -11.33 1.84 -10.19
C LYS A 54 -11.42 0.42 -9.62
N HIS A 55 -10.70 0.17 -8.54
CA HIS A 55 -10.54 -1.11 -7.89
C HIS A 55 -11.19 -1.11 -6.49
N ASP A 56 -11.58 -2.29 -6.01
CA ASP A 56 -11.81 -2.46 -4.58
C ASP A 56 -10.49 -2.29 -3.79
N VAL A 57 -10.57 -2.24 -2.45
CA VAL A 57 -9.38 -1.99 -1.62
C VAL A 57 -8.32 -3.07 -1.82
N TYR A 58 -8.71 -4.35 -1.91
CA TYR A 58 -7.75 -5.45 -2.07
C TYR A 58 -7.10 -5.44 -3.46
N GLU A 59 -7.90 -5.26 -4.51
CA GLU A 59 -7.42 -5.13 -5.88
C GLU A 59 -6.43 -3.97 -6.02
N HIS A 60 -6.74 -2.82 -5.40
CA HIS A 60 -5.86 -1.66 -5.35
C HIS A 60 -4.52 -1.99 -4.67
N MET A 61 -4.55 -2.62 -3.49
CA MET A 61 -3.33 -3.04 -2.79
C MET A 61 -2.45 -3.96 -3.65
N LEU A 62 -3.05 -4.87 -4.41
CA LEU A 62 -2.33 -5.75 -5.32
C LEU A 62 -1.77 -5.00 -6.54
N ALA A 63 -2.56 -4.12 -7.16
CA ALA A 63 -2.14 -3.31 -8.29
C ALA A 63 -0.96 -2.40 -7.93
N VAL A 64 -1.02 -1.72 -6.78
CA VAL A 64 0.10 -0.91 -6.26
C VAL A 64 1.34 -1.77 -6.01
N THR A 65 1.18 -2.98 -5.47
CA THR A 65 2.29 -3.91 -5.29
C THR A 65 2.94 -4.28 -6.64
N ASP A 66 2.15 -4.53 -7.67
CA ASP A 66 2.66 -4.83 -9.01
C ASP A 66 3.36 -3.63 -9.65
N LEU A 67 2.81 -2.42 -9.49
CA LEU A 67 3.36 -1.17 -10.02
C LEU A 67 4.67 -0.72 -9.34
N CYS A 68 4.98 -1.22 -8.14
CA CYS A 68 6.28 -0.96 -7.52
C CYS A 68 7.42 -1.61 -8.34
N GLU A 69 8.13 -0.82 -9.15
CA GLU A 69 9.26 -1.29 -9.98
C GLU A 69 10.51 -1.57 -9.12
N THR A 70 10.48 -2.66 -8.35
CA THR A 70 11.57 -3.03 -7.44
C THR A 70 11.53 -4.51 -7.08
N ASP A 71 12.69 -5.08 -6.75
CA ASP A 71 12.83 -6.42 -6.15
C ASP A 71 12.91 -6.36 -4.61
N SER A 72 12.66 -5.19 -4.00
CA SER A 72 12.68 -5.02 -2.56
C SER A 72 11.44 -5.64 -1.91
N PHE A 73 11.64 -6.70 -1.13
CA PHE A 73 10.60 -7.30 -0.30
C PHE A 73 9.95 -6.27 0.63
N VAL A 74 10.73 -5.37 1.20
CA VAL A 74 10.26 -4.32 2.12
C VAL A 74 9.25 -3.41 1.44
N ILE A 75 9.55 -2.92 0.24
CA ILE A 75 8.65 -2.02 -0.51
C ILE A 75 7.40 -2.77 -0.98
N LYS A 76 7.56 -3.97 -1.52
CA LYS A 76 6.44 -4.82 -1.97
C LYS A 76 5.50 -5.19 -0.82
N MET A 77 6.06 -5.52 0.36
CA MET A 77 5.25 -5.81 1.54
C MET A 77 4.56 -4.56 2.09
N ALA A 78 5.23 -3.40 2.06
CA ALA A 78 4.59 -2.13 2.41
C ALA A 78 3.45 -1.78 1.44
N ALA A 79 3.62 -2.00 0.15
CA ALA A 79 2.58 -1.83 -0.86
C ALA A 79 1.38 -2.77 -0.62
N LEU A 80 1.64 -4.03 -0.27
CA LEU A 80 0.58 -5.00 0.04
C LEU A 80 -0.24 -4.62 1.29
N LEU A 81 0.33 -3.84 2.22
CA LEU A 81 -0.30 -3.51 3.51
C LEU A 81 -0.73 -2.04 3.64
N HIS A 82 -0.39 -1.16 2.68
CA HIS A 82 -0.56 0.29 2.86
C HIS A 82 -1.99 0.72 3.18
N ASP A 83 -2.96 0.06 2.59
CA ASP A 83 -4.39 0.39 2.68
C ASP A 83 -5.22 -0.59 3.53
N ILE A 84 -4.59 -1.51 4.24
CA ILE A 84 -5.26 -2.53 5.06
C ILE A 84 -6.15 -1.94 6.18
N GLY A 85 -5.96 -0.67 6.51
CA GLY A 85 -6.76 0.08 7.49
C GLY A 85 -8.03 0.71 6.92
N LYS A 86 -8.20 0.80 5.60
CA LYS A 86 -9.37 1.44 4.96
C LYS A 86 -10.71 0.89 5.43
N PRO A 87 -10.90 -0.44 5.61
CA PRO A 87 -12.19 -0.96 6.08
C PRO A 87 -12.65 -0.37 7.42
N LYS A 88 -11.72 -0.03 8.32
CA LYS A 88 -12.03 0.54 9.64
C LYS A 88 -12.28 2.04 9.64
N THR A 89 -11.95 2.72 8.54
CA THR A 89 -12.00 4.18 8.44
C THR A 89 -12.96 4.67 7.37
N LYS A 90 -13.65 3.75 6.67
CA LYS A 90 -14.63 4.11 5.64
C LYS A 90 -15.78 4.90 6.26
N ALA A 91 -15.98 6.14 5.83
CA ALA A 91 -17.06 7.00 6.27
C ALA A 91 -17.56 7.88 5.11
N PHE A 92 -18.88 8.08 5.04
CA PHE A 92 -19.44 8.99 4.06
C PHE A 92 -19.08 10.43 4.40
N ASN A 93 -18.66 11.20 3.41
CA ASN A 93 -18.27 12.58 3.55
C ASN A 93 -19.28 13.46 2.82
N ASP A 94 -20.23 14.02 3.57
CA ASP A 94 -21.30 14.88 3.03
C ASP A 94 -20.78 16.09 2.22
N SER A 95 -19.62 16.62 2.59
CA SER A 95 -19.04 17.79 1.90
C SER A 95 -18.45 17.44 0.54
N LYS A 96 -18.11 16.16 0.31
CA LYS A 96 -17.51 15.66 -0.94
C LYS A 96 -18.49 14.78 -1.74
N ASP A 97 -19.62 14.42 -1.15
CA ASP A 97 -20.64 13.53 -1.72
C ASP A 97 -20.07 12.15 -2.14
N HIS A 98 -19.08 11.64 -1.40
CA HIS A 98 -18.52 10.30 -1.58
C HIS A 98 -17.87 9.78 -0.30
N TYR A 99 -17.56 8.47 -0.27
CA TYR A 99 -16.84 7.87 0.85
C TYR A 99 -15.39 8.35 0.92
N SER A 100 -14.89 8.50 2.13
CA SER A 100 -13.53 8.88 2.47
C SER A 100 -12.96 7.97 3.55
N PHE A 101 -11.64 7.86 3.62
CA PHE A 101 -10.92 6.93 4.51
C PHE A 101 -9.94 7.68 5.41
N TYR A 102 -10.37 8.78 6.03
CA TYR A 102 -9.49 9.61 6.84
C TYR A 102 -8.86 8.85 8.00
N GLY A 103 -7.54 8.99 8.12
CA GLY A 103 -6.77 8.32 9.17
C GLY A 103 -6.41 6.87 8.88
N HIS A 104 -6.75 6.32 7.70
CA HIS A 104 -6.36 4.96 7.33
C HIS A 104 -4.86 4.68 7.41
N PRO A 105 -3.92 5.62 7.13
CA PRO A 105 -2.50 5.30 7.24
C PRO A 105 -2.06 4.91 8.65
N GLU A 106 -2.61 5.57 9.68
CA GLU A 106 -2.32 5.23 11.06
C GLU A 106 -2.91 3.88 11.46
N VAL A 107 -4.16 3.60 11.03
CA VAL A 107 -4.80 2.31 11.25
C VAL A 107 -4.08 1.19 10.50
N SER A 108 -3.66 1.44 9.25
CA SER A 108 -2.84 0.50 8.47
C SER A 108 -1.50 0.22 9.14
N TYR A 109 -0.85 1.24 9.71
CA TYR A 109 0.37 1.09 10.48
C TYR A 109 0.18 0.16 11.69
N GLU A 110 -0.86 0.37 12.50
CA GLU A 110 -1.15 -0.46 13.66
C GLU A 110 -1.43 -1.92 13.28
N ILE A 111 -2.23 -2.14 12.23
CA ILE A 111 -2.51 -3.47 11.70
C ILE A 111 -1.23 -4.12 11.17
N SER A 112 -0.40 -3.39 10.43
CA SER A 112 0.85 -3.92 9.87
C SER A 112 1.83 -4.39 10.93
N ILE A 113 1.93 -3.69 12.07
CA ILE A 113 2.72 -4.15 13.23
C ILE A 113 2.22 -5.52 13.70
N GLN A 114 0.92 -5.71 13.84
CA GLN A 114 0.32 -6.96 14.29
C GLN A 114 0.59 -8.09 13.30
N VAL A 115 0.33 -7.87 12.01
CA VAL A 115 0.59 -8.83 10.93
C VAL A 115 2.04 -9.26 10.89
N LEU A 116 2.98 -8.30 10.87
CA LEU A 116 4.40 -8.61 10.78
C LEU A 116 4.94 -9.34 12.02
N SER A 117 4.44 -9.03 13.21
CA SER A 117 4.89 -9.67 14.45
C SER A 117 4.35 -11.08 14.63
N LYS A 118 3.13 -11.35 14.14
CA LYS A 118 2.42 -12.60 14.33
C LYS A 118 2.69 -13.59 13.19
N ASP A 119 2.53 -13.13 11.95
CA ASP A 119 2.41 -13.99 10.79
C ASP A 119 3.70 -14.06 9.95
N PHE A 120 4.69 -13.20 10.22
CA PHE A 120 5.96 -13.15 9.50
C PHE A 120 7.17 -13.14 10.41
N ARG A 121 8.32 -13.54 9.85
CA ARG A 121 9.64 -13.49 10.50
C ARG A 121 10.58 -12.60 9.68
N CYS A 122 10.38 -11.29 9.85
CA CYS A 122 11.25 -10.27 9.29
C CYS A 122 12.26 -9.80 10.35
N THR A 123 13.36 -9.21 9.90
CA THR A 123 14.29 -8.52 10.81
C THR A 123 13.65 -7.26 11.40
N SER A 124 14.13 -6.78 12.55
CA SER A 124 13.64 -5.52 13.14
C SER A 124 13.77 -4.36 12.16
N MET A 125 14.86 -4.31 11.39
CA MET A 125 15.07 -3.25 10.37
C MET A 125 14.04 -3.31 9.24
N GLU A 126 13.69 -4.52 8.77
CA GLU A 126 12.65 -4.70 7.76
C GLU A 126 11.28 -4.29 8.32
N ASN A 127 10.92 -4.76 9.52
CA ASN A 127 9.68 -4.40 10.18
C ASN A 127 9.54 -2.89 10.32
N ASP A 128 10.53 -2.22 10.92
CA ASP A 128 10.52 -0.76 11.10
C ASP A 128 10.37 -0.02 9.77
N ARG A 129 11.04 -0.52 8.72
CA ARG A 129 10.98 0.08 7.40
C ARG A 129 9.61 -0.10 6.77
N ILE A 130 9.04 -1.31 6.78
CA ILE A 130 7.72 -1.63 6.23
C ILE A 130 6.65 -0.77 6.91
N VAL A 131 6.57 -0.79 8.25
CA VAL A 131 5.50 -0.09 8.96
C VAL A 131 5.60 1.43 8.82
N ASN A 132 6.81 1.99 8.71
CA ASN A 132 6.97 3.42 8.45
C ASN A 132 6.59 3.78 7.00
N LEU A 133 6.88 2.96 6.02
CA LEU A 133 6.40 3.16 4.64
C LEU A 133 4.88 3.15 4.60
N VAL A 134 4.23 2.18 5.25
CA VAL A 134 2.76 2.12 5.39
C VAL A 134 2.21 3.38 6.07
N ARG A 135 2.81 3.82 7.19
CA ARG A 135 2.34 4.99 7.95
C ARG A 135 2.38 6.28 7.16
N TYR A 136 3.40 6.43 6.31
CA TYR A 136 3.65 7.70 5.61
C TYR A 136 3.32 7.66 4.12
N HIS A 137 2.71 6.56 3.59
CA HIS A 137 2.43 6.42 2.17
C HIS A 137 1.56 7.55 1.61
N ASP A 138 0.54 7.98 2.36
CA ASP A 138 -0.40 9.04 1.94
C ASP A 138 0.07 10.46 2.27
N THR A 139 1.26 10.61 2.88
CA THR A 139 1.75 11.94 3.27
C THR A 139 2.15 12.76 2.04
N GLU A 140 1.66 13.99 1.96
CA GLU A 140 2.15 14.98 1.00
C GLU A 140 3.45 15.64 1.48
N ILE A 141 4.50 15.52 0.68
CA ILE A 141 5.78 16.20 0.90
C ILE A 141 5.89 17.37 -0.07
N VAL A 142 5.66 18.57 0.44
CA VAL A 142 5.84 19.79 -0.38
C VAL A 142 7.32 19.88 -0.80
N PRO A 143 7.63 20.05 -2.11
CA PRO A 143 9.00 20.02 -2.64
C PRO A 143 9.78 21.32 -2.35
N THR A 144 9.82 21.75 -1.10
CA THR A 144 10.64 22.87 -0.64
C THR A 144 11.87 22.38 0.11
N LYS A 145 12.99 23.12 0.01
CA LYS A 145 14.24 22.77 0.72
C LYS A 145 14.03 22.46 2.22
N PRO A 146 13.29 23.29 3.00
CA PRO A 146 13.08 23.00 4.42
C PRO A 146 12.29 21.71 4.67
N CYS A 147 11.24 21.45 3.85
CA CYS A 147 10.42 20.26 3.99
C CYS A 147 11.22 19.01 3.66
N VAL A 148 11.85 18.98 2.50
CA VAL A 148 12.69 17.84 2.05
C VAL A 148 13.83 17.59 3.04
N LYS A 149 14.53 18.64 3.51
CA LYS A 149 15.59 18.49 4.52
C LYS A 149 15.08 17.87 5.81
N ARG A 150 13.89 18.26 6.29
CA ARG A 150 13.28 17.68 7.50
C ARG A 150 13.03 16.18 7.34
N TRP A 151 12.50 15.75 6.19
CA TRP A 151 12.23 14.36 5.91
C TRP A 151 13.52 13.54 5.75
N LEU A 152 14.51 14.07 5.03
CA LEU A 152 15.83 13.44 4.90
C LEU A 152 16.54 13.30 6.27
N ASN A 153 16.43 14.30 7.13
CA ASN A 153 17.01 14.23 8.49
C ASN A 153 16.29 13.21 9.38
N LYS A 154 14.97 13.04 9.19
CA LYS A 154 14.18 12.11 9.99
C LYS A 154 14.37 10.65 9.56
N PHE A 155 14.41 10.38 8.27
CA PHE A 155 14.31 9.02 7.74
C PHE A 155 15.54 8.59 6.91
N GLY A 156 16.36 9.52 6.45
CA GLY A 156 17.47 9.23 5.55
C GLY A 156 17.08 9.12 4.08
N VAL A 157 18.10 9.08 3.23
CA VAL A 157 17.93 9.07 1.76
C VAL A 157 17.28 7.77 1.28
N ASP A 158 17.67 6.62 1.85
CA ASP A 158 17.18 5.32 1.41
C ASP A 158 15.70 5.13 1.71
N PHE A 159 15.22 5.61 2.87
CA PHE A 159 13.79 5.64 3.15
C PHE A 159 13.03 6.51 2.14
N MET A 160 13.55 7.68 1.84
CA MET A 160 12.90 8.59 0.89
C MET A 160 12.82 8.01 -0.51
N ARG A 161 13.81 7.23 -0.94
CA ARG A 161 13.76 6.49 -2.22
C ARG A 161 12.66 5.42 -2.21
N ASP A 162 12.62 4.59 -1.16
CA ASP A 162 11.60 3.56 -1.01
C ASP A 162 10.19 4.17 -0.95
N TRP A 163 10.04 5.27 -0.19
CA TRP A 163 8.78 6.01 -0.10
C TRP A 163 8.34 6.57 -1.45
N LEU A 164 9.26 7.11 -2.26
CA LEU A 164 8.95 7.61 -3.61
C LEU A 164 8.45 6.49 -4.52
N ILE A 165 9.07 5.30 -4.47
CA ILE A 165 8.62 4.15 -5.27
C ILE A 165 7.18 3.78 -4.89
N LEU A 166 6.90 3.62 -3.59
CA LEU A 166 5.56 3.29 -3.11
C LEU A 166 4.55 4.40 -3.47
N LYS A 167 4.87 5.66 -3.20
CA LYS A 167 4.00 6.81 -3.47
C LYS A 167 3.70 6.98 -4.97
N THR A 168 4.67 6.71 -5.84
CA THR A 168 4.47 6.75 -7.29
C THR A 168 3.53 5.64 -7.73
N ALA A 169 3.76 4.40 -7.27
CA ALA A 169 2.93 3.25 -7.61
C ALA A 169 1.48 3.44 -7.14
N ASP A 170 1.27 3.92 -5.91
CA ASP A 170 -0.04 4.22 -5.34
C ASP A 170 -0.79 5.27 -6.19
N ARG A 171 -0.10 6.38 -6.49
CA ARG A 171 -0.66 7.42 -7.36
C ARG A 171 -1.01 6.89 -8.75
N ASP A 172 -0.17 6.02 -9.31
CA ASP A 172 -0.31 5.54 -10.69
C ASP A 172 -1.49 4.56 -10.86
N ASP A 173 -2.01 3.98 -9.78
CA ASP A 173 -3.26 3.21 -9.80
C ASP A 173 -4.52 4.07 -9.62
N HIS A 174 -4.40 5.33 -9.20
CA HIS A 174 -5.53 6.23 -9.08
C HIS A 174 -6.03 6.71 -10.45
N VAL A 175 -7.33 6.99 -10.52
CA VAL A 175 -7.99 7.58 -11.67
C VAL A 175 -8.30 9.05 -11.38
N TYR A 176 -7.85 9.96 -12.22
CA TYR A 176 -8.14 11.38 -12.07
C TYR A 176 -9.15 11.82 -13.15
N PRO A 177 -10.35 12.27 -12.78
CA PRO A 177 -11.27 12.86 -13.73
C PRO A 177 -10.62 14.12 -14.32
N ASN A 178 -10.53 14.18 -15.65
CA ASN A 178 -10.12 15.41 -16.33
C ASN A 178 -11.25 16.46 -16.24
N GLU A 179 -10.95 17.70 -16.64
CA GLU A 179 -11.91 18.82 -16.64
C GLU A 179 -13.17 18.57 -17.50
N TYR A 180 -13.19 17.52 -18.32
CA TYR A 180 -14.32 17.11 -19.17
C TYR A 180 -15.10 15.91 -18.58
N GLY A 181 -14.78 15.47 -17.34
CA GLY A 181 -15.42 14.32 -16.70
C GLY A 181 -15.04 12.96 -17.31
N VAL A 182 -14.04 12.93 -18.18
CA VAL A 182 -13.49 11.67 -18.74
C VAL A 182 -12.44 11.14 -17.78
N VAL A 183 -12.67 9.93 -17.30
CA VAL A 183 -11.70 9.18 -16.51
C VAL A 183 -10.59 8.70 -17.44
N GLY A 184 -9.44 9.33 -17.42
CA GLY A 184 -8.28 8.99 -18.26
C GLY A 184 -7.15 8.40 -17.45
N GLU A 185 -6.45 7.43 -18.04
CA GLU A 185 -5.24 6.80 -17.48
C GLU A 185 -4.01 7.73 -17.54
N ASN A 186 -4.15 9.01 -17.88
CA ASN A 186 -3.02 9.91 -18.07
C ASN A 186 -3.03 11.06 -17.08
N TYR A 187 -1.99 11.10 -16.30
CA TYR A 187 -1.64 12.16 -15.36
C TYR A 187 -1.51 13.51 -16.04
N PRO A 188 -1.95 14.58 -15.37
CA PRO A 188 -1.38 15.86 -15.67
C PRO A 188 0.12 15.78 -15.35
N THR A 189 0.95 15.83 -16.37
CA THR A 189 2.40 16.05 -16.28
C THR A 189 2.65 17.47 -15.78
N TRP A 190 2.33 17.73 -14.52
CA TRP A 190 2.78 18.97 -13.88
C TRP A 190 4.06 18.70 -13.09
N TYR A 191 5.09 18.37 -13.87
CA TYR A 191 6.47 18.65 -13.54
C TYR A 191 6.97 19.61 -14.57
N PRO A 192 7.51 20.79 -14.16
CA PRO A 192 8.28 21.63 -15.05
C PRO A 192 9.53 20.89 -15.51
#